data_ecfc894152819e2530e5d907880f197d
#
_entry.id   ecfc894152819e2530e5d907880f197d
#
_cell.length_a   1.000
_cell.length_b   1.000
_cell.length_c   1.000
_cell.angle_alpha   90.00
_cell.angle_beta   90.00
_cell.angle_gamma   90.00
#
_symmetry.space_group_name_H-M   'P 1'
#
loop_
_entity.id
_entity.type
_entity.pdbx_description
1 polymer ?
#
loop_
_entity_poly.entity_id
_entity_poly.type
_entity_poly.pdbx_seq_one_letter_code
_entity_poly.pdbx_strand_id
1 'polypeptide(L)'
;QLRGIDALNPMDRCFTEACAGGVTTVVTGPRSANPIRGQMGAGKTYGKRIDKMIVKAPLAIKMALGENPKRVYHDKSRTPVTRMATAALIREQLYKAKNYMEKVDRAQKGEGTPPEFDFKCEALLPALRREIQVHIHCHRADDIFTAIRIAKEFDLDYVIVHATEGYLIADELKEEGARLLSGPFLSDRSKPELRNLTPACPGKLSGAGLPVAIITDHPV
;
A
#
# COMPACT_ATOMS: atom_id res chain seq x y z
N GLN A 1 11.56 -9.24 2.99
CA GLN A 1 10.38 -8.61 2.36
C GLN A 1 10.02 -9.31 1.05
N LEU A 2 8.71 -9.36 0.76
CA LEU A 2 8.21 -9.92 -0.48
C LEU A 2 8.43 -8.93 -1.62
N ARG A 3 8.80 -9.44 -2.78
CA ARG A 3 8.83 -8.68 -4.03
C ARG A 3 7.67 -9.17 -4.90
N GLY A 4 6.77 -8.28 -5.30
CA GLY A 4 5.62 -8.65 -6.12
C GLY A 4 6.02 -9.33 -7.42
N ILE A 5 7.11 -8.89 -8.02
CA ILE A 5 7.63 -9.45 -9.29
C ILE A 5 7.89 -10.97 -9.23
N ASP A 6 8.26 -11.51 -8.07
CA ASP A 6 8.60 -12.94 -7.92
C ASP A 6 7.37 -13.86 -8.02
N ALA A 7 6.16 -13.30 -7.93
CA ALA A 7 4.90 -14.04 -7.97
C ALA A 7 4.04 -13.76 -9.22
N LEU A 8 4.49 -12.88 -10.12
CA LEU A 8 3.71 -12.53 -11.31
C LEU A 8 3.88 -13.58 -12.40
N ASN A 9 2.74 -14.15 -12.81
CA ASN A 9 2.67 -15.05 -13.97
C ASN A 9 2.19 -14.29 -15.20
N PRO A 10 3.05 -13.94 -16.16
CA PRO A 10 2.64 -13.19 -17.35
C PRO A 10 1.70 -13.96 -18.29
N MET A 11 1.58 -15.28 -18.10
CA MET A 11 0.65 -16.13 -18.85
C MET A 11 -0.74 -16.22 -18.21
N ASP A 12 -0.96 -15.54 -17.10
CA ASP A 12 -2.28 -15.48 -16.47
C ASP A 12 -3.27 -14.70 -17.35
N ARG A 13 -4.51 -15.18 -17.41
CA ARG A 13 -5.60 -14.57 -18.20
C ARG A 13 -5.86 -13.12 -17.82
N CYS A 14 -5.64 -12.73 -16.58
CA CYS A 14 -5.84 -11.35 -16.14
C CYS A 14 -5.02 -10.35 -16.95
N PHE A 15 -3.81 -10.71 -17.40
CA PHE A 15 -3.00 -9.84 -18.27
C PHE A 15 -3.58 -9.71 -19.67
N THR A 16 -3.98 -10.83 -20.28
CA THR A 16 -4.56 -10.82 -21.64
C THR A 16 -5.93 -10.16 -21.66
N GLU A 17 -6.77 -10.37 -20.66
CA GLU A 17 -8.09 -9.74 -20.50
C GLU A 17 -7.95 -8.24 -20.24
N ALA A 18 -7.05 -7.82 -19.37
CA ALA A 18 -6.75 -6.40 -19.16
C ALA A 18 -6.27 -5.71 -20.46
N CYS A 19 -5.36 -6.36 -21.18
CA CYS A 19 -4.87 -5.85 -22.47
C CYS A 19 -6.00 -5.73 -23.49
N ALA A 20 -6.86 -6.74 -23.63
CA ALA A 20 -8.03 -6.72 -24.52
C ALA A 20 -9.03 -5.62 -24.14
N GLY A 21 -9.15 -5.29 -22.85
CA GLY A 21 -9.95 -4.17 -22.33
C GLY A 21 -9.28 -2.80 -22.48
N GLY A 22 -8.11 -2.70 -23.11
CA GLY A 22 -7.38 -1.44 -23.31
C GLY A 22 -6.48 -1.03 -22.15
N VAL A 23 -6.34 -1.84 -21.10
CA VAL A 23 -5.43 -1.59 -19.99
C VAL A 23 -4.03 -2.06 -20.36
N THR A 24 -3.14 -1.14 -20.68
CA THR A 24 -1.78 -1.45 -21.18
C THR A 24 -0.72 -1.56 -20.08
N THR A 25 -1.02 -1.09 -18.88
CA THR A 25 -0.10 -1.09 -17.75
C THR A 25 -0.87 -1.29 -16.46
N VAL A 26 -0.36 -2.15 -15.59
CA VAL A 26 -0.96 -2.44 -14.27
C VAL A 26 0.06 -2.20 -13.16
N VAL A 27 -0.44 -1.78 -12.00
CA VAL A 27 0.33 -1.78 -10.74
C VAL A 27 -0.18 -2.93 -9.90
N THR A 28 0.72 -3.83 -9.52
CA THR A 28 0.36 -5.02 -8.78
C THR A 28 1.40 -5.36 -7.71
N GLY A 29 1.01 -6.21 -6.79
CA GLY A 29 1.88 -6.61 -5.69
C GLY A 29 1.16 -7.46 -4.64
N PRO A 30 1.76 -7.63 -3.46
CA PRO A 30 1.20 -8.47 -2.42
C PRO A 30 -0.16 -7.96 -1.92
N ARG A 31 -1.09 -8.89 -1.60
CA ARG A 31 -2.41 -8.59 -1.01
C ARG A 31 -2.30 -7.97 0.39
N SER A 32 -3.39 -7.41 0.90
CA SER A 32 -3.44 -6.63 2.15
C SER A 32 -3.54 -7.50 3.44
N ALA A 33 -2.92 -8.68 3.46
CA ALA A 33 -3.02 -9.62 4.58
C ALA A 33 -2.11 -9.32 5.78
N ASN A 34 -1.04 -8.55 5.59
CA ASN A 34 -0.09 -8.19 6.65
C ASN A 34 -0.01 -6.67 6.82
N PRO A 35 0.36 -6.18 8.03
CA PRO A 35 0.58 -4.74 8.27
C PRO A 35 1.57 -4.12 7.28
N ILE A 36 2.73 -4.73 7.08
CA ILE A 36 3.68 -4.40 6.00
C ILE A 36 3.86 -5.66 5.17
N ARG A 37 3.54 -5.59 3.88
CA ARG A 37 3.52 -6.78 3.02
C ARG A 37 4.77 -6.90 2.16
N GLY A 38 5.12 -5.88 1.42
CA GLY A 38 6.26 -5.91 0.51
C GLY A 38 6.17 -4.95 -0.64
N GLN A 39 7.05 -5.16 -1.61
CA GLN A 39 7.22 -4.29 -2.76
C GLN A 39 6.18 -4.57 -3.85
N MET A 40 5.64 -3.49 -4.42
CA MET A 40 4.79 -3.49 -5.59
C MET A 40 5.60 -3.09 -6.82
N GLY A 41 5.11 -3.47 -8.00
CA GLY A 41 5.69 -3.09 -9.28
C GLY A 41 4.64 -2.65 -10.30
N ALA A 42 5.07 -1.85 -11.27
CA ALA A 42 4.31 -1.52 -12.45
C ALA A 42 4.84 -2.32 -13.65
N GLY A 43 3.95 -2.91 -14.43
CA GLY A 43 4.30 -3.72 -15.59
C GLY A 43 3.33 -3.58 -16.75
N LYS A 44 3.80 -3.87 -17.94
CA LYS A 44 2.96 -3.98 -19.14
C LYS A 44 2.07 -5.23 -19.05
N THR A 45 0.92 -5.15 -19.67
CA THR A 45 -0.05 -6.26 -19.72
C THR A 45 0.18 -7.23 -20.88
N TYR A 46 1.14 -6.93 -21.73
CA TYR A 46 1.51 -7.76 -22.88
C TYR A 46 2.96 -8.24 -22.78
N GLY A 47 3.18 -9.53 -22.93
CA GLY A 47 4.49 -10.17 -22.90
C GLY A 47 4.43 -11.60 -22.38
N LYS A 48 5.57 -12.30 -22.41
CA LYS A 48 5.71 -13.69 -21.93
C LYS A 48 6.71 -13.84 -20.78
N ARG A 49 7.46 -12.79 -20.49
CA ARG A 49 8.49 -12.80 -19.46
C ARG A 49 8.40 -11.53 -18.62
N ILE A 50 8.16 -11.71 -17.33
CA ILE A 50 7.89 -10.59 -16.42
C ILE A 50 9.01 -9.55 -16.39
N ASP A 51 10.28 -9.97 -16.40
CA ASP A 51 11.43 -9.04 -16.43
C ASP A 51 11.41 -8.05 -17.60
N LYS A 52 10.81 -8.46 -18.74
CA LYS A 52 10.67 -7.60 -19.93
C LYS A 52 9.38 -6.77 -19.93
N MET A 53 8.45 -7.09 -19.04
CA MET A 53 7.18 -6.39 -18.89
C MET A 53 7.25 -5.30 -17.81
N ILE A 54 8.18 -5.41 -16.87
CA ILE A 54 8.32 -4.44 -15.78
C ILE A 54 8.74 -3.07 -16.31
N VAL A 55 7.97 -2.07 -15.91
CA VAL A 55 8.25 -0.64 -16.15
C VAL A 55 9.01 -0.04 -14.97
N LYS A 56 8.57 -0.39 -13.74
CA LYS A 56 9.23 0.04 -12.48
C LYS A 56 8.99 -0.99 -11.38
N ALA A 57 10.06 -1.47 -10.75
CA ALA A 57 10.03 -2.29 -9.54
C ALA A 57 11.32 -2.06 -8.72
N PRO A 58 11.22 -1.74 -7.42
CA PRO A 58 10.00 -1.44 -6.69
C PRO A 58 9.37 -0.10 -7.08
N LEU A 59 8.04 -0.07 -7.12
CA LEU A 59 7.26 1.17 -7.31
C LEU A 59 6.80 1.73 -5.96
N ALA A 60 6.33 0.86 -5.08
CA ALA A 60 5.80 1.21 -3.77
C ALA A 60 5.97 0.07 -2.76
N ILE A 61 5.84 0.41 -1.46
CA ILE A 61 5.64 -0.57 -0.39
C ILE A 61 4.16 -0.67 -0.07
N LYS A 62 3.62 -1.88 -0.06
CA LYS A 62 2.23 -2.14 0.37
C LYS A 62 2.16 -2.27 1.88
N MET A 63 1.30 -1.45 2.50
CA MET A 63 0.89 -1.55 3.90
C MET A 63 -0.63 -1.73 3.99
N ALA A 64 -1.12 -2.24 5.12
CA ALA A 64 -2.55 -2.43 5.35
C ALA A 64 -2.92 -2.17 6.81
N LEU A 65 -4.01 -1.44 6.96
CA LEU A 65 -4.76 -1.24 8.20
C LEU A 65 -6.17 -1.89 8.06
N GLY A 66 -7.00 -1.73 9.08
CA GLY A 66 -8.37 -2.21 9.06
C GLY A 66 -8.51 -3.72 9.31
N GLU A 67 -9.49 -4.33 8.67
CA GLU A 67 -9.89 -5.69 8.99
C GLU A 67 -9.01 -6.77 8.38
N ASN A 68 -8.41 -6.52 7.22
CA ASN A 68 -7.66 -7.55 6.53
C ASN A 68 -6.49 -8.12 7.36
N PRO A 69 -5.53 -7.34 7.87
CA PRO A 69 -4.47 -7.89 8.71
C PRO A 69 -5.02 -8.45 10.02
N LYS A 70 -5.99 -7.78 10.65
CA LYS A 70 -6.62 -8.21 11.89
C LYS A 70 -7.25 -9.61 11.75
N ARG A 71 -8.08 -9.83 10.70
CA ARG A 71 -8.79 -11.10 10.47
C ARG A 71 -7.84 -12.25 10.18
N VAL A 72 -6.89 -12.05 9.27
CA VAL A 72 -5.94 -13.11 8.86
C VAL A 72 -5.11 -13.63 10.04
N TYR A 73 -4.76 -12.76 10.99
CA TYR A 73 -3.97 -13.17 12.15
C TYR A 73 -4.85 -13.69 13.30
N HIS A 74 -6.08 -13.16 13.47
CA HIS A 74 -7.05 -13.69 14.41
C HIS A 74 -7.35 -15.18 14.11
N ASP A 75 -7.61 -15.52 12.84
CA ASP A 75 -7.90 -16.89 12.41
C ASP A 75 -6.74 -17.85 12.68
N LYS A 76 -5.54 -17.33 12.90
CA LYS A 76 -4.33 -18.10 13.25
C LYS A 76 -3.95 -17.99 14.72
N SER A 77 -4.79 -17.37 15.54
CA SER A 77 -4.49 -17.09 16.96
C SER A 77 -3.15 -16.34 17.16
N ARG A 78 -2.86 -15.36 16.27
CA ARG A 78 -1.63 -14.56 16.26
C ARG A 78 -1.94 -13.06 16.24
N THR A 79 -0.99 -12.25 16.67
CA THR A 79 -1.04 -10.78 16.55
C THR A 79 -0.71 -10.34 15.11
N PRO A 80 -1.41 -9.31 14.54
CA PRO A 80 -2.36 -8.41 15.22
C PRO A 80 -3.81 -8.90 15.15
N VAL A 81 -4.56 -8.70 16.24
CA VAL A 81 -6.01 -8.96 16.31
C VAL A 81 -6.83 -7.69 16.53
N THR A 82 -6.17 -6.54 16.66
CA THR A 82 -6.80 -5.22 16.84
C THR A 82 -6.20 -4.19 15.90
N ARG A 83 -6.94 -3.08 15.64
CA ARG A 83 -6.42 -1.93 14.88
C ARG A 83 -5.19 -1.30 15.56
N MET A 84 -5.21 -1.21 16.89
CA MET A 84 -4.07 -0.70 17.67
C MET A 84 -2.82 -1.54 17.47
N ALA A 85 -2.94 -2.89 17.52
CA ALA A 85 -1.82 -3.79 17.32
C ALA A 85 -1.27 -3.71 15.89
N THR A 86 -2.14 -3.58 14.88
CA THR A 86 -1.72 -3.38 13.49
C THR A 86 -0.88 -2.11 13.33
N ALA A 87 -1.36 -0.99 13.86
CA ALA A 87 -0.63 0.28 13.82
C ALA A 87 0.69 0.23 14.60
N ALA A 88 0.72 -0.44 15.75
CA ALA A 88 1.94 -0.63 16.56
C ALA A 88 3.00 -1.41 15.80
N LEU A 89 2.63 -2.53 15.16
CA LEU A 89 3.56 -3.34 14.37
C LEU A 89 4.12 -2.58 13.15
N ILE A 90 3.32 -1.74 12.50
CA ILE A 90 3.82 -0.88 11.41
C ILE A 90 4.87 0.08 11.97
N ARG A 91 4.59 0.78 13.06
CA ARG A 91 5.54 1.70 13.70
C ARG A 91 6.82 1.01 14.13
N GLU A 92 6.71 -0.13 14.80
CA GLU A 92 7.87 -0.92 15.25
C GLU A 92 8.83 -1.22 14.10
N GLN A 93 8.30 -1.69 12.97
CA GLN A 93 9.14 -1.99 11.81
C GLN A 93 9.71 -0.74 11.13
N LEU A 94 8.95 0.35 11.07
CA LEU A 94 9.44 1.62 10.52
C LEU A 94 10.51 2.25 11.43
N TYR A 95 10.34 2.24 12.75
CA TYR A 95 11.37 2.69 13.68
C TYR A 95 12.64 1.84 13.60
N LYS A 96 12.49 0.52 13.52
CA LYS A 96 13.63 -0.38 13.32
C LYS A 96 14.39 -0.05 12.03
N ALA A 97 13.66 0.15 10.92
CA ALA A 97 14.26 0.50 9.64
C ALA A 97 14.90 1.91 9.64
N LYS A 98 14.28 2.88 10.34
CA LYS A 98 14.83 4.23 10.49
C LYS A 98 16.16 4.20 11.27
N ASN A 99 16.20 3.51 12.40
CA ASN A 99 17.43 3.36 13.19
C ASN A 99 18.52 2.62 12.40
N TYR A 100 18.13 1.64 11.58
CA TYR A 100 19.04 0.95 10.69
C TYR A 100 19.60 1.89 9.62
N MET A 101 18.74 2.68 8.97
CA MET A 101 19.11 3.68 7.97
C MET A 101 20.13 4.69 8.52
N GLU A 102 19.88 5.23 9.72
CA GLU A 102 20.78 6.18 10.39
C GLU A 102 22.18 5.57 10.62
N LYS A 103 22.26 4.28 10.99
CA LYS A 103 23.55 3.58 11.13
C LYS A 103 24.26 3.40 9.78
N VAL A 104 23.51 3.03 8.73
CA VAL A 104 24.06 2.90 7.36
C VAL A 104 24.60 4.25 6.90
N ASP A 105 23.84 5.32 7.06
CA ASP A 105 24.22 6.66 6.60
C ASP A 105 25.44 7.20 7.36
N ARG A 106 25.54 6.95 8.67
CA ARG A 106 26.74 7.27 9.47
C ARG A 106 27.97 6.51 9.04
N ALA A 107 27.82 5.21 8.80
CA ALA A 107 28.94 4.37 8.33
C ALA A 107 29.46 4.82 6.96
N GLN A 108 28.55 5.23 6.04
CA GLN A 108 28.95 5.78 4.74
C GLN A 108 29.73 7.08 4.85
N LYS A 109 29.54 7.87 5.93
CA LYS A 109 30.30 9.08 6.22
C LYS A 109 31.61 8.80 6.99
N GLY A 110 31.93 7.54 7.27
CA GLY A 110 33.09 7.16 8.08
C GLY A 110 32.88 7.34 9.61
N GLU A 111 31.64 7.55 10.07
CA GLU A 111 31.27 7.84 11.45
C GLU A 111 30.74 6.59 12.18
N GLY A 112 31.43 5.48 12.09
CA GLY A 112 31.06 4.26 12.79
C GLY A 112 31.13 2.98 11.96
N THR A 113 30.75 1.86 12.57
CA THR A 113 30.74 0.55 11.93
C THR A 113 29.41 0.33 11.19
N PRO A 114 29.42 -0.20 9.94
CA PRO A 114 28.20 -0.61 9.26
C PRO A 114 27.38 -1.57 10.10
N PRO A 115 26.04 -1.43 10.15
CA PRO A 115 25.19 -2.39 10.85
C PRO A 115 25.24 -3.75 10.13
N GLU A 116 24.94 -4.82 10.89
CA GLU A 116 24.67 -6.11 10.27
C GLU A 116 23.52 -6.01 9.27
N PHE A 117 23.64 -6.69 8.12
CA PHE A 117 22.65 -6.64 7.05
C PHE A 117 21.29 -7.16 7.51
N ASP A 118 20.27 -6.31 7.49
CA ASP A 118 18.87 -6.66 7.76
C ASP A 118 18.03 -6.51 6.50
N PHE A 119 17.71 -7.63 5.87
CA PHE A 119 16.91 -7.67 4.63
C PHE A 119 15.54 -6.99 4.74
N LYS A 120 14.92 -6.97 5.93
CA LYS A 120 13.62 -6.30 6.12
C LYS A 120 13.78 -4.79 6.23
N CYS A 121 14.83 -4.34 6.90
CA CYS A 121 15.14 -2.92 7.00
C CYS A 121 15.54 -2.37 5.63
N GLU A 122 16.46 -3.02 4.93
CA GLU A 122 16.88 -2.62 3.57
C GLU A 122 15.71 -2.41 2.61
N ALA A 123 14.72 -3.31 2.64
CA ALA A 123 13.55 -3.21 1.78
C ALA A 123 12.64 -1.98 2.09
N LEU A 124 12.78 -1.35 3.26
CA LEU A 124 12.02 -0.17 3.67
C LEU A 124 12.79 1.14 3.45
N LEU A 125 14.10 1.10 3.27
CA LEU A 125 14.91 2.32 3.09
C LEU A 125 14.43 3.20 1.94
N PRO A 126 14.11 2.67 0.74
CA PRO A 126 13.62 3.52 -0.35
C PRO A 126 12.32 4.28 0.00
N ALA A 127 11.44 3.68 0.83
CA ALA A 127 10.23 4.35 1.30
C ALA A 127 10.55 5.45 2.34
N LEU A 128 11.45 5.17 3.28
CA LEU A 128 11.91 6.16 4.28
C LEU A 128 12.71 7.32 3.66
N ARG A 129 13.37 7.08 2.53
CA ARG A 129 14.06 8.11 1.73
C ARG A 129 13.16 8.80 0.71
N ARG A 130 11.86 8.45 0.68
CA ARG A 130 10.87 8.98 -0.28
C ARG A 130 11.21 8.73 -1.76
N GLU A 131 12.05 7.74 -2.04
CA GLU A 131 12.40 7.30 -3.40
C GLU A 131 11.26 6.52 -4.07
N ILE A 132 10.42 5.87 -3.24
CA ILE A 132 9.22 5.14 -3.66
C ILE A 132 8.06 5.45 -2.71
N GLN A 133 6.86 5.26 -3.21
CA GLN A 133 5.62 5.50 -2.45
C GLN A 133 5.33 4.39 -1.45
N VAL A 134 4.43 4.70 -0.51
CA VAL A 134 3.79 3.72 0.36
C VAL A 134 2.30 3.71 0.05
N HIS A 135 1.79 2.57 -0.42
CA HIS A 135 0.37 2.35 -0.69
C HIS A 135 -0.29 1.73 0.54
N ILE A 136 -1.15 2.47 1.21
CA ILE A 136 -1.76 2.06 2.48
C ILE A 136 -3.23 1.69 2.27
N HIS A 137 -3.54 0.39 2.37
CA HIS A 137 -4.90 -0.12 2.32
C HIS A 137 -5.66 0.28 3.58
N CYS A 138 -6.76 0.98 3.43
CA CYS A 138 -7.74 1.29 4.48
C CYS A 138 -9.08 1.71 3.89
N HIS A 139 -10.17 1.36 4.58
CA HIS A 139 -11.54 1.63 4.14
C HIS A 139 -12.21 2.69 5.01
N ARG A 140 -12.15 2.55 6.34
CA ARG A 140 -12.84 3.40 7.31
C ARG A 140 -12.10 4.71 7.54
N ALA A 141 -12.84 5.75 7.89
CA ALA A 141 -12.31 7.07 8.19
C ALA A 141 -11.25 7.05 9.30
N ASP A 142 -11.48 6.30 10.39
CA ASP A 142 -10.53 6.17 11.49
C ASP A 142 -9.21 5.46 11.09
N ASP A 143 -9.28 4.44 10.22
CA ASP A 143 -8.11 3.78 9.66
C ASP A 143 -7.37 4.70 8.67
N ILE A 144 -8.09 5.50 7.88
CA ILE A 144 -7.51 6.50 6.97
C ILE A 144 -6.69 7.53 7.78
N PHE A 145 -7.26 8.11 8.84
CA PHE A 145 -6.51 9.04 9.70
C PHE A 145 -5.34 8.36 10.42
N THR A 146 -5.45 7.09 10.77
CA THR A 146 -4.32 6.32 11.32
C THR A 146 -3.20 6.16 10.29
N ALA A 147 -3.54 5.88 9.01
CA ALA A 147 -2.58 5.82 7.92
C ALA A 147 -1.85 7.15 7.73
N ILE A 148 -2.58 8.27 7.73
CA ILE A 148 -2.02 9.61 7.60
C ILE A 148 -1.09 9.94 8.78
N ARG A 149 -1.51 9.65 10.03
CA ARG A 149 -0.66 9.86 11.20
C ARG A 149 0.66 9.10 11.10
N ILE A 150 0.63 7.83 10.72
CA ILE A 150 1.84 7.02 10.53
C ILE A 150 2.70 7.59 9.40
N ALA A 151 2.09 7.94 8.28
CA ALA A 151 2.83 8.50 7.15
C ALA A 151 3.55 9.80 7.51
N LYS A 152 2.90 10.70 8.24
CA LYS A 152 3.51 11.95 8.74
C LYS A 152 4.61 11.69 9.76
N GLU A 153 4.43 10.75 10.69
CA GLU A 153 5.41 10.40 11.73
C GLU A 153 6.75 9.95 11.14
N PHE A 154 6.72 9.31 9.97
CA PHE A 154 7.91 8.80 9.28
C PHE A 154 8.24 9.54 7.99
N ASP A 155 7.59 10.67 7.70
CA ASP A 155 7.75 11.47 6.47
C ASP A 155 7.65 10.64 5.18
N LEU A 156 6.64 9.76 5.09
CA LEU A 156 6.45 8.87 3.95
C LEU A 156 5.72 9.57 2.80
N ASP A 157 6.13 9.29 1.56
CA ASP A 157 5.35 9.61 0.37
C ASP A 157 4.23 8.58 0.20
N TYR A 158 3.00 8.93 0.63
CA TYR A 158 1.91 7.96 0.76
C TYR A 158 0.76 8.16 -0.23
N VAL A 159 0.06 7.07 -0.48
CA VAL A 159 -1.20 7.02 -1.22
C VAL A 159 -2.17 6.12 -0.44
N ILE A 160 -3.39 6.62 -0.22
CA ILE A 160 -4.46 5.85 0.43
C ILE A 160 -5.16 4.99 -0.62
N VAL A 161 -5.27 3.70 -0.33
CA VAL A 161 -5.89 2.72 -1.23
C VAL A 161 -7.26 2.33 -0.69
N HIS A 162 -8.26 2.29 -1.56
CA HIS A 162 -9.69 2.10 -1.36
C HIS A 162 -10.41 3.35 -0.86
N ALA A 163 -10.09 3.83 0.34
CA ALA A 163 -10.70 5.02 0.94
C ALA A 163 -12.25 5.00 0.88
N THR A 164 -12.87 3.85 1.20
CA THR A 164 -14.31 3.63 1.06
C THR A 164 -15.17 4.67 1.79
N GLU A 165 -14.75 5.12 2.97
CA GLU A 165 -15.37 6.20 3.74
C GLU A 165 -14.73 7.58 3.50
N GLY A 166 -13.77 7.69 2.57
CA GLY A 166 -13.06 8.94 2.30
C GLY A 166 -13.98 10.11 1.95
N TYR A 167 -15.11 9.83 1.27
CA TYR A 167 -16.08 10.88 0.94
C TYR A 167 -16.80 11.49 2.16
N LEU A 168 -16.76 10.84 3.32
CA LEU A 168 -17.30 11.37 4.58
C LEU A 168 -16.36 12.36 5.27
N ILE A 169 -15.09 12.38 4.86
CA ILE A 169 -13.99 13.17 5.42
C ILE A 169 -13.20 13.87 4.30
N ALA A 170 -13.90 14.28 3.23
CA ALA A 170 -13.23 14.79 2.03
C ALA A 170 -12.49 16.11 2.29
N ASP A 171 -13.03 16.98 3.15
CA ASP A 171 -12.41 18.26 3.49
C ASP A 171 -11.11 18.05 4.27
N GLU A 172 -11.12 17.17 5.26
CA GLU A 172 -9.93 16.82 6.04
C GLU A 172 -8.86 16.15 5.16
N LEU A 173 -9.27 15.28 4.23
CA LEU A 173 -8.33 14.66 3.28
C LEU A 173 -7.70 15.68 2.34
N LYS A 174 -8.45 16.74 1.99
CA LYS A 174 -7.94 17.85 1.19
C LYS A 174 -6.93 18.69 1.97
N GLU A 175 -7.20 19.00 3.22
CA GLU A 175 -6.26 19.69 4.12
C GLU A 175 -4.96 18.90 4.28
N GLU A 176 -5.04 17.57 4.30
CA GLU A 176 -3.90 16.67 4.37
C GLU A 176 -3.15 16.49 3.03
N GLY A 177 -3.67 17.02 1.93
CA GLY A 177 -3.10 16.82 0.60
C GLY A 177 -3.09 15.35 0.15
N ALA A 178 -4.07 14.55 0.61
CA ALA A 178 -4.10 13.12 0.40
C ALA A 178 -4.31 12.77 -1.09
N ARG A 179 -3.61 11.73 -1.56
CA ARG A 179 -3.80 11.12 -2.88
C ARG A 179 -4.47 9.78 -2.72
N LEU A 180 -5.43 9.48 -3.59
CA LEU A 180 -6.34 8.37 -3.40
C LEU A 180 -6.36 7.44 -4.62
N LEU A 181 -6.26 6.13 -4.35
CA LEU A 181 -6.61 5.06 -5.29
C LEU A 181 -7.92 4.45 -4.80
N SER A 182 -9.04 4.87 -5.39
CA SER A 182 -10.37 4.61 -4.85
C SER A 182 -11.10 3.52 -5.65
N GLY A 183 -11.62 2.50 -4.95
CA GLY A 183 -12.29 1.33 -5.51
C GLY A 183 -11.91 0.01 -4.81
N PRO A 184 -12.48 -1.14 -5.22
CA PRO A 184 -13.61 -1.29 -6.16
C PRO A 184 -14.93 -0.78 -5.55
N PHE A 185 -15.93 -0.46 -6.39
CA PHE A 185 -17.24 0.04 -5.92
C PHE A 185 -18.42 -0.85 -6.31
N LEU A 186 -18.19 -1.79 -7.22
CA LEU A 186 -19.19 -2.70 -7.75
C LEU A 186 -19.11 -4.09 -7.11
N SER A 187 -18.43 -4.19 -5.96
CA SER A 187 -18.34 -5.40 -5.15
C SER A 187 -19.41 -5.42 -4.05
N ASP A 188 -19.59 -6.57 -3.43
CA ASP A 188 -20.47 -6.74 -2.28
C ASP A 188 -19.89 -6.06 -1.01
N ARG A 189 -20.71 -5.97 0.04
CA ARG A 189 -20.32 -5.47 1.35
C ARG A 189 -19.91 -6.61 2.30
N SER A 190 -18.97 -7.41 1.88
CA SER A 190 -18.52 -8.63 2.56
C SER A 190 -17.88 -8.41 3.94
N LYS A 191 -17.55 -7.15 4.28
CA LYS A 191 -16.93 -6.78 5.56
C LYS A 191 -17.64 -5.57 6.18
N PRO A 192 -17.67 -5.43 7.52
CA PRO A 192 -18.23 -4.25 8.19
C PRO A 192 -17.60 -2.93 7.74
N GLU A 193 -16.31 -2.90 7.40
CA GLU A 193 -15.61 -1.71 6.89
C GLU A 193 -16.09 -1.24 5.51
N LEU A 194 -16.90 -2.06 4.80
CA LEU A 194 -17.50 -1.73 3.49
C LEU A 194 -18.95 -1.27 3.60
N ARG A 195 -19.52 -1.12 4.82
CA ARG A 195 -20.93 -0.76 5.01
C ARG A 195 -21.34 0.52 4.28
N ASN A 196 -20.43 1.48 4.19
CA ASN A 196 -20.64 2.79 3.55
C ASN A 196 -20.11 2.84 2.10
N LEU A 197 -19.90 1.66 1.48
CA LEU A 197 -19.48 1.56 0.08
C LEU A 197 -20.52 2.19 -0.85
N THR A 198 -20.09 3.09 -1.72
CA THR A 198 -20.94 3.75 -2.72
C THR A 198 -20.15 4.08 -3.98
N PRO A 199 -20.73 3.85 -5.18
CA PRO A 199 -20.12 4.26 -6.44
C PRO A 199 -19.94 5.78 -6.59
N ALA A 200 -20.66 6.57 -5.77
CA ALA A 200 -20.52 8.02 -5.75
C ALA A 200 -19.23 8.51 -5.06
N CYS A 201 -18.52 7.62 -4.35
CA CYS A 201 -17.33 8.00 -3.57
C CYS A 201 -16.26 8.73 -4.41
N PRO A 202 -15.75 8.19 -5.54
CA PRO A 202 -14.70 8.86 -6.31
C PRO A 202 -15.16 10.21 -6.88
N GLY A 203 -16.42 10.33 -7.29
CA GLY A 203 -16.98 11.58 -7.78
C GLY A 203 -17.04 12.66 -6.69
N LYS A 204 -17.44 12.29 -5.46
CA LYS A 204 -17.45 13.22 -4.31
C LYS A 204 -16.04 13.66 -3.94
N LEU A 205 -15.08 12.74 -3.89
CA LEU A 205 -13.68 13.04 -3.60
C LEU A 205 -13.06 13.96 -4.66
N SER A 206 -13.27 13.66 -5.94
CA SER A 206 -12.81 14.50 -7.06
C SER A 206 -13.48 15.87 -7.04
N GLY A 207 -14.80 15.94 -6.77
CA GLY A 207 -15.55 17.19 -6.62
C GLY A 207 -15.05 18.08 -5.47
N ALA A 208 -14.50 17.49 -4.41
CA ALA A 208 -13.81 18.20 -3.33
C ALA A 208 -12.41 18.71 -3.73
N GLY A 209 -11.92 18.36 -4.93
CA GLY A 209 -10.61 18.76 -5.44
C GLY A 209 -9.45 17.85 -5.05
N LEU A 210 -9.75 16.62 -4.63
CA LEU A 210 -8.73 15.61 -4.29
C LEU A 210 -8.21 14.90 -5.55
N PRO A 211 -6.91 14.57 -5.63
CA PRO A 211 -6.36 13.67 -6.64
C PRO A 211 -6.86 12.25 -6.43
N VAL A 212 -7.70 11.74 -7.35
CA VAL A 212 -8.31 10.41 -7.26
C VAL A 212 -8.05 9.63 -8.55
N ALA A 213 -7.58 8.40 -8.42
CA ALA A 213 -7.61 7.40 -9.48
C ALA A 213 -8.55 6.26 -9.11
N ILE A 214 -9.34 5.78 -10.06
CA ILE A 214 -10.24 4.63 -9.86
C ILE A 214 -9.43 3.35 -10.06
N ILE A 215 -9.61 2.40 -9.13
CA ILE A 215 -8.96 1.09 -9.18
C ILE A 215 -9.97 -0.05 -9.15
N THR A 216 -9.61 -1.17 -9.77
CA THR A 216 -10.45 -2.37 -9.82
C THR A 216 -10.17 -3.34 -8.68
N ASP A 217 -8.95 -3.34 -8.13
CA ASP A 217 -8.45 -4.34 -7.15
C ASP A 217 -8.71 -5.79 -7.62
N HIS A 218 -8.57 -5.99 -8.95
CA HIS A 218 -8.80 -7.31 -9.56
C HIS A 218 -8.01 -8.42 -8.86
N PRO A 219 -8.58 -9.61 -8.58
CA PRO A 219 -9.90 -10.13 -8.98
C PRO A 219 -11.01 -9.98 -7.91
N VAL A 220 -11.04 -8.91 -7.13
CA VAL A 220 -12.01 -8.69 -6.03
C VAL A 220 -13.30 -8.06 -6.54
#